data_890b10c1334fc8ddc4e7ab2a06d4553a
#
_entry.id   890b10c1334fc8ddc4e7ab2a06d4553a
#
_cell.length_a   1.000
_cell.length_b   1.000
_cell.length_c   1.000
_cell.angle_alpha   90.00
_cell.angle_beta   90.00
_cell.angle_gamma   90.00
#
_symmetry.space_group_name_H-M   'P 1'
#
loop_
_entity.id
_entity.type
_entity.pdbx_description
1 polymer ?
#
loop_
_entity_poly.entity_id
_entity_poly.type
_entity_poly.pdbx_seq_one_letter_code
_entity_poly.pdbx_strand_id
1 'polypeptide(L)'
;HELFVEDGCGGLWTTDTGTPIVIRGKDKLAEHAVWSLKCFPDWEWYNINIFGTDDPNHFWVECDGHGKILFPGYPEGYYENHFLHSFELEDGKIKRNREFMNVFQQLRALSIPVPEIKREGIPT
;
A
#
# COMPACT_ATOMS: atom_id res chain seq x y z
N HIS A 1 8.48 11.65 0.30
CA HIS A 1 9.40 11.43 1.43
C HIS A 1 9.60 12.68 2.29
N GLU A 2 9.42 13.88 1.71
CA GLU A 2 9.55 15.15 2.43
C GLU A 2 8.48 15.36 3.51
N LEU A 3 7.36 14.66 3.41
CA LEU A 3 6.29 14.70 4.39
C LEU A 3 6.59 13.88 5.66
N PHE A 4 7.68 13.09 5.65
CA PHE A 4 8.07 12.24 6.77
C PHE A 4 9.06 12.94 7.71
N VAL A 5 9.04 12.54 9.00
CA VAL A 5 10.13 12.87 9.92
C VAL A 5 11.41 12.12 9.49
N GLU A 6 12.58 12.56 9.98
CA GLU A 6 13.88 11.98 9.55
C GLU A 6 13.98 10.46 9.72
N ASP A 7 13.50 9.94 10.85
CA ASP A 7 13.51 8.52 11.16
C ASP A 7 12.14 7.86 10.90
N GLY A 8 11.30 8.50 10.09
CA GLY A 8 9.99 8.00 9.74
C GLY A 8 10.04 6.68 8.99
N CYS A 9 8.95 5.97 9.00
CA CYS A 9 8.83 4.71 8.26
C CYS A 9 7.49 4.59 7.56
N GLY A 10 7.48 3.78 6.53
CA GLY A 10 6.28 3.43 5.81
C GLY A 10 6.44 2.10 5.12
N GLY A 11 5.37 1.57 4.59
CA GLY A 11 5.46 0.34 3.85
C GLY A 11 4.16 -0.43 3.76
N LEU A 12 4.28 -1.65 3.27
CA LEU A 12 3.17 -2.55 3.02
C LEU A 12 3.07 -3.56 4.17
N TRP A 13 1.95 -3.52 4.89
CA TRP A 13 1.72 -4.44 6.01
C TRP A 13 1.10 -5.76 5.59
N THR A 14 0.38 -5.80 4.47
CA THR A 14 -0.20 -7.03 3.91
C THR A 14 0.64 -7.51 2.73
N THR A 15 1.32 -8.64 2.88
CA THR A 15 2.22 -9.20 1.86
C THR A 15 1.93 -10.68 1.62
N ASP A 16 2.45 -11.18 0.51
CA ASP A 16 2.35 -12.59 0.14
C ASP A 16 3.13 -13.53 1.08
N THR A 17 4.14 -13.00 1.79
CA THR A 17 4.92 -13.78 2.76
C THR A 17 4.34 -13.71 4.18
N GLY A 18 3.41 -12.79 4.43
CA GLY A 18 2.90 -12.51 5.77
C GLY A 18 3.79 -11.61 6.61
N THR A 19 4.98 -11.25 6.11
CA THR A 19 5.90 -10.34 6.80
C THR A 19 5.82 -8.95 6.18
N PRO A 20 5.56 -7.89 6.97
CA PRO A 20 5.52 -6.53 6.44
C PRO A 20 6.82 -6.10 5.76
N ILE A 21 6.68 -5.31 4.69
CA ILE A 21 7.81 -4.63 4.04
C ILE A 21 7.84 -3.22 4.62
N VAL A 22 8.87 -2.91 5.40
CA VAL A 22 9.01 -1.63 6.09
C VAL A 22 10.23 -0.89 5.58
N ILE A 23 10.01 0.35 5.13
CA ILE A 23 11.04 1.26 4.65
C ILE A 23 11.28 2.29 5.74
N ARG A 24 12.50 2.39 6.24
CA ARG A 24 12.85 3.27 7.36
C ARG A 24 13.82 4.35 6.95
N GLY A 25 13.54 5.58 7.39
CA GLY A 25 14.36 6.75 7.17
C GLY A 25 14.10 7.44 5.84
N LYS A 26 14.32 8.75 5.82
CA LYS A 26 14.03 9.58 4.65
C LYS A 26 14.76 9.15 3.39
N ASP A 27 16.03 8.74 3.49
CA ASP A 27 16.81 8.33 2.32
C ASP A 27 16.21 7.09 1.66
N LYS A 28 15.83 6.09 2.44
CA LYS A 28 15.20 4.88 1.93
C LYS A 28 13.79 5.14 1.42
N LEU A 29 13.05 6.02 2.07
CA LEU A 29 11.72 6.44 1.60
C LEU A 29 11.82 7.17 0.27
N ALA A 30 12.84 7.99 0.06
CA ALA A 30 13.09 8.65 -1.23
C ALA A 30 13.43 7.65 -2.33
N GLU A 31 14.30 6.68 -2.05
CA GLU A 31 14.62 5.60 -3.00
C GLU A 31 13.37 4.79 -3.36
N HIS A 32 12.54 4.48 -2.38
CA HIS A 32 11.29 3.76 -2.59
C HIS A 32 10.31 4.56 -3.46
N ALA A 33 10.21 5.88 -3.26
CA ALA A 33 9.37 6.74 -4.08
C ALA A 33 9.77 6.70 -5.56
N VAL A 34 11.08 6.74 -5.85
CA VAL A 34 11.61 6.61 -7.21
C VAL A 34 11.27 5.25 -7.81
N TRP A 35 11.47 4.18 -7.05
CA TRP A 35 11.11 2.83 -7.47
C TRP A 35 9.61 2.71 -7.76
N SER A 36 8.77 3.25 -6.90
CA SER A 36 7.31 3.25 -7.06
C SER A 36 6.87 3.94 -8.35
N LEU A 37 7.45 5.08 -8.68
CA LEU A 37 7.12 5.80 -9.91
C LEU A 37 7.48 5.00 -11.17
N LYS A 38 8.52 4.17 -11.11
CA LYS A 38 8.89 3.27 -12.21
C LYS A 38 7.94 2.09 -12.33
N CYS A 39 7.53 1.53 -11.20
CA CYS A 39 6.68 0.33 -11.19
C CYS A 39 5.20 0.65 -11.39
N PHE A 40 4.76 1.84 -11.02
CA PHE A 40 3.38 2.31 -11.15
C PHE A 40 3.34 3.67 -11.84
N PRO A 41 3.64 3.75 -13.15
CA PRO A 41 3.89 5.02 -13.83
C PRO A 41 2.65 5.90 -14.02
N ASP A 42 1.46 5.32 -14.02
CA ASP A 42 0.19 6.02 -14.22
C ASP A 42 -0.80 5.79 -13.07
N TRP A 43 -0.28 5.54 -11.86
CA TRP A 43 -1.13 5.23 -10.70
C TRP A 43 -2.04 6.39 -10.33
N GLU A 44 -3.32 6.08 -10.10
CA GLU A 44 -4.33 7.04 -9.63
C GLU A 44 -5.01 6.54 -8.37
N TRP A 45 -5.11 7.42 -7.38
CA TRP A 45 -5.91 7.22 -6.19
C TRP A 45 -7.27 7.88 -6.36
N TYR A 46 -8.34 7.22 -5.92
CA TYR A 46 -9.71 7.75 -6.01
C TYR A 46 -10.59 7.21 -4.89
N ASN A 47 -11.82 7.73 -4.77
CA ASN A 47 -12.74 7.38 -3.69
C ASN A 47 -12.10 7.53 -2.30
N ILE A 48 -11.45 8.66 -2.07
CA ILE A 48 -10.65 8.89 -0.87
C ILE A 48 -11.54 9.34 0.28
N ASN A 49 -11.54 8.57 1.38
CA ASN A 49 -12.25 8.89 2.61
C ASN A 49 -11.26 8.90 3.78
N ILE A 50 -11.31 9.96 4.59
CA ILE A 50 -10.40 10.15 5.72
C ILE A 50 -11.20 10.04 7.01
N PHE A 51 -10.72 9.20 7.93
CA PHE A 51 -11.34 8.93 9.22
C PHE A 51 -10.40 9.31 10.35
N GLY A 52 -10.85 10.21 11.24
CA GLY A 52 -10.12 10.53 12.46
C GLY A 52 -10.24 9.43 13.51
N THR A 53 -9.34 9.48 14.50
CA THR A 53 -9.37 8.62 15.68
C THR A 53 -9.40 9.48 16.94
N ASP A 54 -9.40 8.85 18.12
CA ASP A 54 -9.29 9.57 19.41
C ASP A 54 -7.95 10.30 19.55
N ASP A 55 -6.92 9.83 18.83
CA ASP A 55 -5.61 10.50 18.76
C ASP A 55 -5.60 11.47 17.58
N PRO A 56 -5.45 12.80 17.80
CA PRO A 56 -5.43 13.78 16.70
C PRO A 56 -4.23 13.61 15.77
N ASN A 57 -3.21 12.85 16.17
CA ASN A 57 -2.05 12.54 15.34
C ASN A 57 -2.13 11.16 14.67
N HIS A 58 -3.29 10.54 14.69
CA HIS A 58 -3.51 9.25 14.04
C HIS A 58 -4.83 9.29 13.27
N PHE A 59 -4.76 9.02 11.96
CA PHE A 59 -5.96 8.92 11.12
C PHE A 59 -5.80 7.78 10.11
N TRP A 60 -6.94 7.38 9.55
CA TRP A 60 -7.00 6.34 8.54
C TRP A 60 -7.56 6.91 7.24
N VAL A 61 -7.06 6.41 6.13
CA VAL A 61 -7.56 6.72 4.79
C VAL A 61 -8.01 5.43 4.14
N GLU A 62 -9.26 5.38 3.72
CA GLU A 62 -9.78 4.31 2.88
C GLU A 62 -9.93 4.86 1.46
N CYS A 63 -9.41 4.13 0.48
CA CYS A 63 -9.43 4.58 -0.91
C CYS A 63 -9.27 3.41 -1.88
N ASP A 64 -9.49 3.73 -3.15
CA ASP A 64 -9.19 2.83 -4.25
C ASP A 64 -7.98 3.33 -5.01
N GLY A 65 -7.31 2.43 -5.72
CA GLY A 65 -6.21 2.77 -6.59
C GLY A 65 -6.18 1.86 -7.81
N HIS A 66 -5.69 2.38 -8.93
CA HIS A 66 -5.51 1.60 -10.14
C HIS A 66 -4.39 2.17 -11.02
N GLY A 67 -3.86 1.32 -11.87
CA GLY A 67 -2.84 1.69 -12.84
C GLY A 67 -2.07 0.48 -13.35
N LYS A 68 -1.09 0.76 -14.20
CA LYS A 68 -0.17 -0.27 -14.68
C LYS A 68 0.72 -0.74 -13.54
N ILE A 69 1.09 -2.01 -13.57
CA ILE A 69 2.10 -2.58 -12.69
C ILE A 69 3.23 -3.16 -13.54
N LEU A 70 4.45 -2.66 -13.31
CA LEU A 70 5.63 -2.98 -14.11
C LEU A 70 6.74 -3.53 -13.20
N PHE A 71 6.49 -4.66 -12.54
CA PHE A 71 7.51 -5.28 -11.70
C PHE A 71 8.55 -6.02 -12.55
N PRO A 72 9.84 -5.88 -12.26
CA PRO A 72 10.88 -6.62 -12.97
C PRO A 72 10.67 -8.13 -12.87
N GLY A 73 10.79 -8.82 -14.00
CA GLY A 73 10.62 -10.28 -14.07
C GLY A 73 9.19 -10.77 -14.23
N TYR A 74 8.22 -9.86 -14.29
CA TYR A 74 6.81 -10.18 -14.50
C TYR A 74 6.27 -9.48 -15.73
N PRO A 75 5.23 -10.03 -16.40
CA PRO A 75 4.60 -9.35 -17.51
C PRO A 75 3.93 -8.06 -17.03
N GLU A 76 3.86 -7.05 -17.91
CA GLU A 76 3.08 -5.84 -17.65
C GLU A 76 1.63 -6.22 -17.37
N GLY A 77 1.08 -5.65 -16.30
CA GLY A 77 -0.30 -5.90 -15.90
C GLY A 77 -1.05 -4.61 -15.60
N TYR A 78 -2.34 -4.77 -15.37
CA TYR A 78 -3.20 -3.71 -14.86
C TYR A 78 -3.63 -4.07 -13.45
N TYR A 79 -3.40 -3.16 -12.51
CA TYR A 79 -3.61 -3.40 -11.09
C TYR A 79 -4.68 -2.47 -10.54
N GLU A 80 -5.69 -3.05 -9.91
CA GLU A 80 -6.73 -2.35 -9.17
C GLU A 80 -6.82 -2.95 -7.78
N ASN A 81 -6.99 -2.11 -6.76
CA ASN A 81 -7.16 -2.59 -5.40
C ASN A 81 -7.90 -1.58 -4.53
N HIS A 82 -8.35 -2.06 -3.39
CA HIS A 82 -8.91 -1.27 -2.32
C HIS A 82 -7.89 -1.21 -1.18
N PHE A 83 -7.71 -0.02 -0.59
CA PHE A 83 -6.62 0.24 0.36
C PHE A 83 -7.13 0.87 1.64
N LEU A 84 -6.46 0.51 2.73
CA LEU A 84 -6.49 1.24 3.98
C LEU A 84 -5.08 1.70 4.31
N HIS A 85 -4.93 2.99 4.63
CA HIS A 85 -3.67 3.57 5.06
C HIS A 85 -3.82 4.11 6.47
N SER A 86 -2.92 3.74 7.36
CA SER A 86 -2.79 4.34 8.67
C SER A 86 -1.69 5.39 8.62
N PHE A 87 -1.99 6.60 9.10
CA PHE A 87 -1.02 7.69 9.20
C PHE A 87 -0.87 8.13 10.65
N GLU A 88 0.33 7.98 11.18
CA GLU A 88 0.69 8.50 12.49
C GLU A 88 1.62 9.68 12.28
N LEU A 89 1.29 10.81 12.91
CA LEU A 89 2.01 12.07 12.74
C LEU A 89 2.85 12.41 13.98
N GLU A 90 3.89 13.19 13.74
CA GLU A 90 4.71 13.80 14.78
C GLU A 90 5.07 15.20 14.28
N ASP A 91 4.68 16.23 15.05
CA ASP A 91 4.91 17.64 14.69
C ASP A 91 4.47 17.99 13.25
N GLY A 92 3.31 17.47 12.83
CA GLY A 92 2.73 17.75 11.53
C GLY A 92 3.34 16.95 10.36
N LYS A 93 4.30 16.06 10.63
CA LYS A 93 4.91 15.19 9.62
C LYS A 93 4.60 13.73 9.92
N ILE A 94 4.73 12.89 8.89
CA ILE A 94 4.44 11.45 9.00
C ILE A 94 5.56 10.76 9.76
N LYS A 95 5.20 10.12 10.86
CA LYS A 95 6.08 9.24 11.63
C LYS A 95 6.01 7.81 11.10
N ARG A 96 4.80 7.35 10.79
CA ARG A 96 4.57 6.02 10.24
C ARG A 96 3.35 6.01 9.33
N ASN A 97 3.54 5.45 8.13
CA ASN A 97 2.47 5.17 7.19
C ASN A 97 2.41 3.67 6.93
N ARG A 98 1.27 3.05 7.22
CA ARG A 98 1.06 1.62 6.97
C ARG A 98 -0.01 1.44 5.91
N GLU A 99 0.32 0.68 4.87
CA GLU A 99 -0.61 0.32 3.81
C GLU A 99 -1.14 -1.09 4.03
N PHE A 100 -2.44 -1.25 3.89
CA PHE A 100 -3.15 -2.54 3.93
C PHE A 100 -3.95 -2.67 2.65
N MET A 101 -3.87 -3.81 2.01
CA MET A 101 -4.62 -4.10 0.78
C MET A 101 -4.82 -5.60 0.61
N ASN A 102 -5.61 -6.00 -0.37
CA ASN A 102 -5.77 -7.40 -0.72
C ASN A 102 -4.62 -7.84 -1.62
N VAL A 103 -3.67 -8.59 -1.05
CA VAL A 103 -2.46 -9.03 -1.76
C VAL A 103 -2.78 -9.93 -2.96
N PHE A 104 -3.89 -10.66 -2.93
CA PHE A 104 -4.29 -11.52 -4.05
C PHE A 104 -4.58 -10.73 -5.33
N GLN A 105 -5.08 -9.51 -5.21
CA GLN A 105 -5.28 -8.64 -6.37
C GLN A 105 -3.96 -8.25 -7.01
N GLN A 106 -2.93 -8.02 -6.22
CA GLN A 106 -1.58 -7.74 -6.74
C GLN A 106 -0.98 -8.97 -7.42
N LEU A 107 -1.11 -10.15 -6.82
CA LEU A 107 -0.66 -11.40 -7.43
C LEU A 107 -1.33 -11.63 -8.79
N ARG A 108 -2.64 -11.44 -8.87
CA ARG A 108 -3.38 -11.58 -10.13
C ARG A 108 -2.91 -10.59 -11.19
N ALA A 109 -2.67 -9.35 -10.80
CA ALA A 109 -2.15 -8.31 -11.71
C ALA A 109 -0.78 -8.67 -12.28
N LEU A 110 0.03 -9.43 -11.53
CA LEU A 110 1.35 -9.92 -11.95
C LEU A 110 1.28 -11.26 -12.68
N SER A 111 0.09 -11.77 -12.97
CA SER A 111 -0.13 -13.09 -13.58
C SER A 111 0.43 -14.26 -12.75
N ILE A 112 0.41 -14.10 -11.43
CA ILE A 112 0.81 -15.14 -10.49
C ILE A 112 -0.45 -15.93 -10.10
N PRO A 113 -0.48 -17.27 -10.28
CA PRO A 113 -1.63 -18.08 -9.90
C PRO A 113 -1.98 -17.97 -8.41
N VAL A 114 -3.27 -17.80 -8.12
CA VAL A 114 -3.78 -17.71 -6.76
C VAL A 114 -4.72 -18.89 -6.51
N PRO A 115 -4.46 -19.74 -5.50
CA PRO A 115 -5.35 -20.84 -5.17
C PRO A 115 -6.65 -20.31 -4.52
N GLU A 116 -7.72 -21.07 -4.71
CA GLU A 116 -9.02 -20.79 -4.10
C GLU A 116 -9.28 -21.69 -2.90
N ILE A 117 -9.87 -21.13 -1.86
CA ILE A 117 -10.33 -21.92 -0.71
C ILE A 117 -11.79 -22.29 -0.96
N LYS A 118 -12.12 -23.58 -0.77
CA LYS A 118 -13.51 -24.03 -0.78
C LYS A 118 -14.23 -23.52 0.48
N ARG A 119 -15.36 -22.85 0.28
CA ARG A 119 -16.15 -22.26 1.37
C ARG A 119 -17.58 -22.75 1.31
N GLU A 120 -17.74 -24.06 1.45
CA GLU A 120 -19.05 -24.70 1.45
C GLU A 120 -19.85 -24.29 2.69
N GLY A 121 -21.14 -24.05 2.51
CA GLY A 121 -22.06 -23.73 3.61
C GLY A 121 -22.04 -22.29 4.09
N ILE A 122 -21.29 -21.40 3.46
CA ILE A 122 -21.37 -19.98 3.77
C ILE A 122 -22.62 -19.39 3.11
N PRO A 123 -23.57 -18.83 3.89
CA PRO A 123 -24.72 -18.16 3.29
C PRO A 123 -24.28 -16.85 2.65
N THR A 124 -24.50 -16.75 1.39
CA THR A 124 -24.20 -15.52 0.63
C THR A 124 -25.34 -15.14 -0.29
#